data_755d3bc21b9c965abce8ad25d240eadc
#
_entry.id   755d3bc21b9c965abce8ad25d240eadc
#
_cell.length_a   1.000
_cell.length_b   1.000
_cell.length_c   1.000
_cell.angle_alpha   90.00
_cell.angle_beta   90.00
_cell.angle_gamma   90.00
#
_symmetry.space_group_name_H-M   'P 1'
#
loop_
_entity.id
_entity.type
_entity.pdbx_description
1 polymer ?
#
loop_
_entity_poly.entity_id
_entity_poly.type
_entity_poly.pdbx_seq_one_letter_code
_entity_poly.pdbx_strand_id
1 'polypeptide(L)'
;VALAAQSRRTNIEAADAWFEDAFQQHWSRIYAVLYRLMGDSAEAEDLALETFWRLYHHAPNRQPKILGGWLYRVAVNLGLNALRSRRRRLQYENKAGALALEENDPADPAHAVEREQERQLVRLALAGMKPRSAALLILRYSEFSYAEIAETLGLSATSIGTLLARAEAEFERRYRQLEGG
;
A
#
# COMPACT_ATOMS: atom_id res chain seq x y z
N VAL A 1 32.96 31.84 -4.94
CA VAL A 1 32.95 30.38 -5.11
C VAL A 1 32.71 29.68 -3.78
N ALA A 2 33.42 30.09 -2.67
CA ALA A 2 33.28 29.46 -1.35
C ALA A 2 31.87 29.59 -0.73
N LEU A 3 31.23 30.75 -0.80
CA LEU A 3 29.86 30.98 -0.30
C LEU A 3 28.81 30.10 -0.99
N ALA A 4 28.93 29.88 -2.29
CA ALA A 4 28.01 29.03 -3.05
C ALA A 4 28.19 27.53 -2.72
N ALA A 5 29.41 27.10 -2.39
CA ALA A 5 29.70 25.74 -1.92
C ALA A 5 29.15 25.50 -0.51
N GLN A 6 29.24 26.50 0.36
CA GLN A 6 28.73 26.44 1.73
C GLN A 6 27.19 26.41 1.76
N SER A 7 26.51 27.22 0.94
CA SER A 7 25.06 27.20 0.78
C SER A 7 24.54 25.87 0.20
N ARG A 8 25.29 25.22 -0.68
CA ARG A 8 24.93 23.90 -1.19
C ARG A 8 25.06 22.82 -0.12
N ARG A 9 26.12 22.85 0.71
CA ARG A 9 26.30 21.88 1.81
C ARG A 9 25.18 21.99 2.84
N THR A 10 24.88 23.20 3.32
CA THR A 10 23.78 23.42 4.27
C THR A 10 22.42 23.01 3.71
N ASN A 11 22.20 23.14 2.41
CA ASN A 11 20.93 22.71 1.78
C ASN A 11 20.84 21.18 1.63
N ILE A 12 21.97 20.50 1.41
CA ILE A 12 22.03 19.03 1.37
C ILE A 12 21.84 18.48 2.77
N GLU A 13 22.54 18.98 3.78
CA GLU A 13 22.41 18.57 5.18
C GLU A 13 20.98 18.78 5.71
N ALA A 14 20.33 19.88 5.37
CA ALA A 14 18.94 20.14 5.73
C ALA A 14 17.96 19.22 4.98
N ALA A 15 18.27 18.83 3.74
CA ALA A 15 17.47 17.89 2.98
C ALA A 15 17.58 16.46 3.54
N ASP A 16 18.78 16.06 3.94
CA ASP A 16 19.03 14.74 4.52
C ASP A 16 18.38 14.62 5.91
N ALA A 17 18.49 15.64 6.76
CA ALA A 17 17.82 15.67 8.06
C ALA A 17 16.29 15.60 7.93
N TRP A 18 15.71 16.35 6.99
CA TRP A 18 14.27 16.29 6.72
C TRP A 18 13.82 14.90 6.23
N PHE A 19 14.62 14.26 5.38
CA PHE A 19 14.32 12.90 4.90
C PHE A 19 14.39 11.89 6.04
N GLU A 20 15.42 11.98 6.89
CA GLU A 20 15.59 11.12 8.06
C GLU A 20 14.39 11.22 9.01
N ASP A 21 13.94 12.42 9.34
CA ASP A 21 12.75 12.65 10.16
C ASP A 21 11.51 12.03 9.53
N ALA A 22 11.31 12.22 8.23
CA ALA A 22 10.19 11.66 7.50
C ALA A 22 10.23 10.11 7.48
N PHE A 23 11.41 9.55 7.31
CA PHE A 23 11.63 8.11 7.33
C PHE A 23 11.30 7.52 8.71
N GLN A 24 11.88 8.07 9.78
CA GLN A 24 11.64 7.62 11.15
C GLN A 24 10.17 7.72 11.54
N GLN A 25 9.50 8.80 11.15
CA GLN A 25 8.10 9.05 11.50
C GLN A 25 7.12 8.13 10.77
N HIS A 26 7.38 7.78 9.51
CA HIS A 26 6.39 7.12 8.65
C HIS A 26 6.72 5.68 8.28
N TRP A 27 7.98 5.22 8.43
CA TRP A 27 8.43 3.89 8.01
C TRP A 27 7.55 2.75 8.55
N SER A 28 7.41 2.66 9.86
CA SER A 28 6.72 1.55 10.51
C SER A 28 5.27 1.42 10.04
N ARG A 29 4.58 2.54 9.88
CA ARG A 29 3.17 2.55 9.45
C ARG A 29 3.02 2.23 7.97
N ILE A 30 3.91 2.73 7.11
CA ILE A 30 3.94 2.42 5.68
C ILE A 30 4.25 0.94 5.47
N TYR A 31 5.29 0.42 6.14
CA TYR A 31 5.62 -1.00 6.10
C TYR A 31 4.44 -1.87 6.54
N ALA A 32 3.78 -1.54 7.65
CA ALA A 32 2.62 -2.29 8.15
C ALA A 32 1.46 -2.33 7.15
N VAL A 33 1.16 -1.22 6.46
CA VAL A 33 0.15 -1.16 5.40
C VAL A 33 0.52 -2.07 4.24
N LEU A 34 1.76 -2.01 3.79
CA LEU A 34 2.26 -2.81 2.68
C LEU A 34 2.34 -4.30 3.05
N TYR A 35 2.79 -4.62 4.27
CA TYR A 35 2.82 -6.01 4.75
C TYR A 35 1.42 -6.64 4.80
N ARG A 36 0.41 -5.92 5.28
CA ARG A 36 -0.99 -6.42 5.25
C ARG A 36 -1.46 -6.70 3.83
N LEU A 37 -1.03 -5.90 2.86
CA LEU A 37 -1.38 -6.04 1.45
C LEU A 37 -0.67 -7.21 0.78
N MET A 38 0.65 -7.31 0.97
CA MET A 38 1.48 -8.29 0.27
C MET A 38 1.46 -9.66 0.96
N GLY A 39 1.49 -9.67 2.31
CA GLY A 39 1.63 -10.87 3.12
C GLY A 39 3.05 -11.45 3.11
N ASP A 40 3.95 -10.81 2.39
CA ASP A 40 5.35 -11.13 2.29
C ASP A 40 6.20 -9.97 2.83
N SER A 41 7.14 -10.27 3.71
CA SER A 41 7.95 -9.26 4.39
C SER A 41 8.96 -8.59 3.45
N ALA A 42 9.56 -9.36 2.54
CA ALA A 42 10.54 -8.85 1.60
C ALA A 42 9.87 -7.94 0.55
N GLU A 43 8.75 -8.38 -0.02
CA GLU A 43 7.99 -7.56 -0.98
C GLU A 43 7.45 -6.28 -0.32
N ALA A 44 6.99 -6.35 0.93
CA ALA A 44 6.53 -5.18 1.67
C ALA A 44 7.67 -4.19 1.96
N GLU A 45 8.86 -4.69 2.31
CA GLU A 45 10.04 -3.88 2.54
C GLU A 45 10.51 -3.19 1.26
N ASP A 46 10.59 -3.92 0.14
CA ASP A 46 10.95 -3.37 -1.17
C ASP A 46 10.01 -2.23 -1.59
N LEU A 47 8.70 -2.42 -1.43
CA LEU A 47 7.71 -1.39 -1.75
C LEU A 47 7.76 -0.18 -0.79
N ALA A 48 8.09 -0.43 0.48
CA ALA A 48 8.30 0.65 1.44
C ALA A 48 9.55 1.46 1.08
N LEU A 49 10.67 0.81 0.78
CA LEU A 49 11.90 1.46 0.30
C LEU A 49 11.65 2.24 -1.00
N GLU A 50 10.93 1.69 -1.96
CA GLU A 50 10.53 2.39 -3.20
C GLU A 50 9.68 3.64 -2.89
N THR A 51 8.80 3.58 -1.87
CA THR A 51 8.01 4.73 -1.43
C THR A 51 8.91 5.87 -0.94
N PHE A 52 9.90 5.55 -0.11
CA PHE A 52 10.85 6.54 0.41
C PHE A 52 11.88 6.99 -0.63
N TRP A 53 12.26 6.12 -1.55
CA TRP A 53 13.09 6.50 -2.70
C TRP A 53 12.38 7.58 -3.55
N ARG A 54 11.06 7.41 -3.80
CA ARG A 54 10.26 8.43 -4.48
C ARG A 54 10.14 9.72 -3.68
N LEU A 55 10.06 9.63 -2.36
CA LEU A 55 10.09 10.80 -1.49
C LEU A 55 11.38 11.59 -1.69
N TYR A 56 12.52 10.92 -1.65
CA TYR A 56 13.83 11.54 -1.79
C TYR A 56 13.98 12.30 -3.13
N HIS A 57 13.48 11.70 -4.22
CA HIS A 57 13.67 12.24 -5.57
C HIS A 57 12.54 13.17 -6.06
N HIS A 58 11.32 13.02 -5.56
CA HIS A 58 10.12 13.60 -6.19
C HIS A 58 9.17 14.27 -5.19
N ALA A 59 9.59 14.55 -3.97
CA ALA A 59 8.71 15.15 -2.96
C ALA A 59 8.14 16.50 -3.45
N PRO A 60 6.83 16.61 -3.64
CA PRO A 60 6.22 17.82 -4.21
C PRO A 60 6.23 18.98 -3.22
N ASN A 61 6.26 18.70 -1.92
CA ASN A 61 6.27 19.72 -0.86
C ASN A 61 6.77 19.11 0.45
N ARG A 62 7.64 19.84 1.16
CA ARG A 62 8.23 19.44 2.45
C ARG A 62 7.35 19.76 3.67
N GLN A 63 6.08 20.14 3.46
CA GLN A 63 5.18 20.44 4.58
C GLN A 63 4.70 19.13 5.26
N PRO A 64 4.85 18.97 6.58
CA PRO A 64 4.56 17.71 7.28
C PRO A 64 3.13 17.17 7.07
N LYS A 65 2.13 18.06 7.04
CA LYS A 65 0.73 17.67 6.84
C LYS A 65 0.46 17.06 5.46
N ILE A 66 1.12 17.58 4.42
CA ILE A 66 0.95 17.11 3.04
C ILE A 66 1.79 15.86 2.79
N LEU A 67 2.93 15.76 3.48
CA LEU A 67 3.89 14.67 3.32
C LEU A 67 3.31 13.30 3.69
N GLY A 68 2.68 13.19 4.86
CA GLY A 68 2.09 11.92 5.32
C GLY A 68 1.05 11.40 4.33
N GLY A 69 0.08 12.23 3.95
CA GLY A 69 -0.94 11.85 2.96
C GLY A 69 -0.35 11.46 1.60
N TRP A 70 0.69 12.17 1.16
CA TRP A 70 1.39 11.83 -0.09
C TRP A 70 2.09 10.47 -0.01
N LEU A 71 2.86 10.22 1.06
CA LEU A 71 3.55 8.95 1.28
C LEU A 71 2.60 7.76 1.28
N TYR A 72 1.50 7.84 2.03
CA TYR A 72 0.51 6.75 2.08
C TYR A 72 -0.17 6.54 0.73
N ARG A 73 -0.44 7.60 -0.03
CA ARG A 73 -0.96 7.49 -1.39
C ARG A 73 0.01 6.75 -2.30
N VAL A 74 1.30 7.07 -2.23
CA VAL A 74 2.34 6.40 -3.03
C VAL A 74 2.43 4.93 -2.63
N ALA A 75 2.54 4.62 -1.33
CA ALA A 75 2.62 3.25 -0.82
C ALA A 75 1.43 2.39 -1.24
N VAL A 76 0.20 2.88 -1.03
CA VAL A 76 -1.03 2.15 -1.41
C VAL A 76 -1.11 1.93 -2.91
N ASN A 77 -0.71 2.92 -3.73
CA ASN A 77 -0.70 2.75 -5.18
C ASN A 77 0.35 1.72 -5.63
N LEU A 78 1.54 1.71 -5.03
CA LEU A 78 2.57 0.70 -5.29
C LEU A 78 2.06 -0.70 -4.94
N GLY A 79 1.54 -0.88 -3.74
CA GLY A 79 0.98 -2.16 -3.30
C GLY A 79 -0.16 -2.65 -4.19
N LEU A 80 -1.11 -1.79 -4.56
CA LEU A 80 -2.19 -2.16 -5.48
C LEU A 80 -1.68 -2.54 -6.88
N ASN A 81 -0.63 -1.88 -7.37
CA ASN A 81 -0.04 -2.23 -8.65
C ASN A 81 0.68 -3.57 -8.59
N ALA A 82 1.39 -3.88 -7.49
CA ALA A 82 1.99 -5.18 -7.25
C ALA A 82 0.94 -6.29 -7.22
N LEU A 83 -0.15 -6.12 -6.45
CA LEU A 83 -1.28 -7.06 -6.43
C LEU A 83 -1.89 -7.31 -7.81
N ARG A 84 -2.09 -6.27 -8.61
CA ARG A 84 -2.62 -6.41 -9.97
C ARG A 84 -1.65 -7.15 -10.90
N SER A 85 -0.37 -6.92 -10.75
CA SER A 85 0.65 -7.65 -11.51
C SER A 85 0.68 -9.13 -11.13
N ARG A 86 0.59 -9.44 -9.82
CA ARG A 86 0.49 -10.82 -9.32
C ARG A 86 -0.78 -11.51 -9.83
N ARG A 87 -1.93 -10.84 -9.76
CA ARG A 87 -3.19 -11.37 -10.32
C ARG A 87 -3.10 -11.67 -11.80
N ARG A 88 -2.49 -10.79 -12.61
CA ARG A 88 -2.30 -11.04 -14.04
C ARG A 88 -1.40 -12.25 -14.28
N ARG A 89 -0.28 -12.38 -13.55
CA ARG A 89 0.61 -13.56 -13.65
C ARG A 89 -0.16 -14.85 -13.37
N LEU A 90 -0.89 -14.93 -12.25
CA LEU A 90 -1.70 -16.08 -11.90
C LEU A 90 -2.75 -16.44 -12.98
N GLN A 91 -3.37 -15.45 -13.61
CA GLN A 91 -4.31 -15.69 -14.71
C GLN A 91 -3.61 -16.26 -15.96
N TYR A 92 -2.37 -15.87 -16.25
CA TYR A 92 -1.60 -16.45 -17.36
C TYR A 92 -1.09 -17.86 -17.02
N GLU A 93 -0.63 -18.08 -15.80
CA GLU A 93 -0.16 -19.39 -15.32
C GLU A 93 -1.28 -20.43 -15.25
N ASN A 94 -2.45 -20.05 -14.76
CA ASN A 94 -3.65 -20.91 -14.78
C ASN A 94 -4.10 -21.27 -16.20
N LYS A 95 -3.94 -20.37 -17.17
CA LYS A 95 -4.18 -20.69 -18.60
C LYS A 95 -3.10 -21.60 -19.18
N ALA A 96 -1.91 -21.62 -18.60
CA ALA A 96 -0.78 -22.48 -19.00
C ALA A 96 -0.69 -23.80 -18.21
N GLY A 97 -1.61 -24.04 -17.25
CA GLY A 97 -1.68 -25.30 -16.48
C GLY A 97 -0.67 -25.43 -15.34
N ALA A 98 -0.09 -24.33 -14.84
CA ALA A 98 0.88 -24.34 -13.75
C ALA A 98 0.29 -23.71 -12.47
N LEU A 99 -0.13 -24.56 -11.54
CA LEU A 99 -0.46 -24.17 -10.15
C LEU A 99 0.83 -24.28 -9.31
N ALA A 100 1.48 -23.16 -9.01
CA ALA A 100 2.48 -23.07 -7.97
C ALA A 100 1.84 -22.40 -6.74
N LEU A 101 1.60 -23.20 -5.70
CA LEU A 101 1.29 -22.72 -4.36
C LEU A 101 2.62 -22.31 -3.71
N GLU A 102 2.83 -21.03 -3.45
CA GLU A 102 3.93 -20.59 -2.59
C GLU A 102 3.58 -20.91 -1.13
N GLU A 103 4.38 -21.80 -0.54
CA GLU A 103 4.30 -22.20 0.87
C GLU A 103 4.84 -21.06 1.75
N ASN A 104 4.09 -20.70 2.80
CA ASN A 104 4.59 -19.88 3.90
C ASN A 104 4.13 -20.41 5.26
N ASP A 105 5.14 -20.72 6.07
CA ASP A 105 5.31 -20.83 7.52
C ASP A 105 4.36 -21.70 8.35
N PRO A 106 4.93 -22.67 9.12
CA PRO A 106 4.20 -23.76 9.79
C PRO A 106 3.97 -23.49 11.28
N ALA A 107 2.79 -22.96 11.63
CA ALA A 107 2.37 -22.96 13.04
C ALA A 107 1.13 -23.82 13.33
N ASP A 108 0.51 -24.42 12.36
CA ASP A 108 -0.54 -25.44 12.38
C ASP A 108 -0.99 -25.65 10.93
N PRO A 109 -0.61 -26.74 10.26
CA PRO A 109 -0.68 -26.82 8.80
C PRO A 109 -2.10 -26.73 8.25
N ALA A 110 -3.13 -27.27 8.90
CA ALA A 110 -4.49 -27.25 8.35
C ALA A 110 -5.13 -25.86 8.43
N HIS A 111 -5.08 -25.20 9.59
CA HIS A 111 -5.63 -23.86 9.76
C HIS A 111 -4.74 -22.75 9.16
N ALA A 112 -3.44 -23.03 8.94
CA ALA A 112 -2.55 -22.08 8.26
C ALA A 112 -2.88 -21.99 6.76
N VAL A 113 -3.14 -23.12 6.12
CA VAL A 113 -3.52 -23.20 4.70
C VAL A 113 -4.87 -22.49 4.45
N GLU A 114 -5.88 -22.77 5.26
CA GLU A 114 -7.19 -22.10 5.13
C GLU A 114 -7.08 -20.58 5.27
N ARG A 115 -6.34 -20.11 6.29
CA ARG A 115 -6.13 -18.66 6.50
C ARG A 115 -5.34 -18.02 5.36
N GLU A 116 -4.38 -18.70 4.78
CA GLU A 116 -3.62 -18.14 3.65
C GLU A 116 -4.46 -18.13 2.37
N GLN A 117 -5.29 -19.14 2.14
CA GLN A 117 -6.26 -19.13 1.05
C GLN A 117 -7.25 -17.96 1.17
N GLU A 118 -7.78 -17.71 2.37
CA GLU A 118 -8.66 -16.57 2.64
C GLU A 118 -7.95 -15.24 2.38
N ARG A 119 -6.72 -15.07 2.87
CA ARG A 119 -5.91 -13.88 2.61
C ARG A 119 -5.66 -13.68 1.12
N GLN A 120 -5.42 -14.75 0.38
CA GLN A 120 -5.23 -14.69 -1.06
C GLN A 120 -6.50 -14.27 -1.79
N LEU A 121 -7.67 -14.78 -1.40
CA LEU A 121 -8.95 -14.33 -1.93
C LEU A 121 -9.18 -12.83 -1.68
N VAL A 122 -8.88 -12.35 -0.47
CA VAL A 122 -8.95 -10.92 -0.14
C VAL A 122 -8.04 -10.08 -1.06
N ARG A 123 -6.78 -10.51 -1.25
CA ARG A 123 -5.83 -9.81 -2.14
C ARG A 123 -6.32 -9.78 -3.60
N LEU A 124 -6.85 -10.90 -4.09
CA LEU A 124 -7.41 -11.00 -5.44
C LEU A 124 -8.66 -10.12 -5.63
N ALA A 125 -9.52 -10.06 -4.62
CA ALA A 125 -10.68 -9.18 -4.62
C ALA A 125 -10.25 -7.70 -4.68
N LEU A 126 -9.32 -7.29 -3.81
CA LEU A 126 -8.75 -5.92 -3.81
C LEU A 126 -8.08 -5.58 -5.14
N ALA A 127 -7.30 -6.50 -5.71
CA ALA A 127 -6.66 -6.31 -7.02
C ALA A 127 -7.66 -6.09 -8.16
N GLY A 128 -8.86 -6.67 -8.03
CA GLY A 128 -9.95 -6.52 -9.01
C GLY A 128 -10.76 -5.25 -8.88
N MET A 129 -10.69 -4.53 -7.76
CA MET A 129 -11.47 -3.32 -7.50
C MET A 129 -10.96 -2.10 -8.27
N LYS A 130 -11.82 -1.08 -8.35
CA LYS A 130 -11.36 0.25 -8.78
C LYS A 130 -10.27 0.74 -7.83
N PRO A 131 -9.16 1.37 -8.33
CA PRO A 131 -8.03 1.78 -7.50
C PRO A 131 -8.43 2.60 -6.28
N ARG A 132 -9.35 3.53 -6.46
CA ARG A 132 -9.83 4.44 -5.41
C ARG A 132 -10.64 3.71 -4.34
N SER A 133 -11.50 2.76 -4.75
CA SER A 133 -12.29 1.94 -3.83
C SER A 133 -11.38 1.03 -2.98
N ALA A 134 -10.41 0.38 -3.60
CA ALA A 134 -9.44 -0.44 -2.89
C ALA A 134 -8.61 0.39 -1.91
N ALA A 135 -8.11 1.55 -2.33
CA ALA A 135 -7.35 2.45 -1.46
C ALA A 135 -8.15 2.92 -0.23
N LEU A 136 -9.45 3.23 -0.40
CA LEU A 136 -10.34 3.57 0.72
C LEU A 136 -10.39 2.46 1.77
N LEU A 137 -10.58 1.20 1.35
CA LEU A 137 -10.63 0.05 2.26
C LEU A 137 -9.28 -0.17 2.93
N ILE A 138 -8.19 -0.18 2.16
CA ILE A 138 -6.84 -0.39 2.72
C ILE A 138 -6.54 0.63 3.81
N LEU A 139 -6.77 1.91 3.56
CA LEU A 139 -6.53 2.95 4.55
C LEU A 139 -7.46 2.79 5.76
N ARG A 140 -8.75 2.51 5.56
CA ARG A 140 -9.70 2.30 6.65
C ARG A 140 -9.30 1.15 7.57
N TYR A 141 -8.95 0.00 6.99
CA TYR A 141 -8.52 -1.19 7.74
C TYR A 141 -7.07 -1.11 8.23
N SER A 142 -6.36 -0.05 7.89
CA SER A 142 -5.06 0.34 8.47
C SER A 142 -5.20 1.45 9.55
N GLU A 143 -6.40 1.56 10.14
CA GLU A 143 -6.71 2.43 11.27
C GLU A 143 -6.64 3.94 10.98
N PHE A 144 -6.77 4.31 9.69
CA PHE A 144 -6.88 5.72 9.32
C PHE A 144 -8.27 6.27 9.66
N SER A 145 -8.30 7.44 10.26
CA SER A 145 -9.52 8.21 10.46
C SER A 145 -10.09 8.72 9.12
N TYR A 146 -11.36 9.07 9.11
CA TYR A 146 -11.99 9.64 7.90
C TYR A 146 -11.31 10.92 7.43
N ALA A 147 -10.81 11.74 8.36
CA ALA A 147 -10.07 12.95 8.03
C ALA A 147 -8.73 12.61 7.30
N GLU A 148 -7.96 11.66 7.85
CA GLU A 148 -6.70 11.21 7.23
C GLU A 148 -6.93 10.55 5.87
N ILE A 149 -7.98 9.74 5.71
CA ILE A 149 -8.37 9.14 4.42
C ILE A 149 -8.71 10.24 3.41
N ALA A 150 -9.51 11.22 3.83
CA ALA A 150 -9.91 12.34 2.98
C ALA A 150 -8.68 13.13 2.50
N GLU A 151 -7.78 13.46 3.41
CA GLU A 151 -6.53 14.15 3.09
C GLU A 151 -5.65 13.31 2.15
N THR A 152 -5.44 12.03 2.48
CA THR A 152 -4.61 11.11 1.69
C THR A 152 -5.13 10.96 0.26
N LEU A 153 -6.44 10.84 0.06
CA LEU A 153 -7.04 10.59 -1.24
C LEU A 153 -7.53 11.86 -1.96
N GLY A 154 -7.40 13.03 -1.33
CA GLY A 154 -7.89 14.30 -1.88
C GLY A 154 -9.42 14.31 -2.01
N LEU A 155 -10.13 13.87 -0.97
CA LEU A 155 -11.58 13.72 -0.90
C LEU A 155 -12.19 14.64 0.16
N SER A 156 -13.51 14.87 0.08
CA SER A 156 -14.25 15.49 1.17
C SER A 156 -14.45 14.49 2.31
N ALA A 157 -14.16 14.90 3.56
CA ALA A 157 -14.37 14.07 4.75
C ALA A 157 -15.83 13.62 4.89
N THR A 158 -16.78 14.47 4.48
CA THR A 158 -18.23 14.16 4.53
C THR A 158 -18.66 13.06 3.56
N SER A 159 -17.89 12.83 2.48
CA SER A 159 -18.19 11.79 1.49
C SER A 159 -17.55 10.43 1.82
N ILE A 160 -16.59 10.38 2.74
CA ILE A 160 -15.83 9.15 3.04
C ILE A 160 -16.74 8.00 3.45
N GLY A 161 -17.71 8.22 4.35
CA GLY A 161 -18.63 7.16 4.78
C GLY A 161 -19.41 6.53 3.63
N THR A 162 -19.98 7.35 2.76
CA THR A 162 -20.73 6.85 1.58
C THR A 162 -19.82 6.14 0.59
N LEU A 163 -18.59 6.64 0.40
CA LEU A 163 -17.62 6.01 -0.51
C LEU A 163 -17.11 4.68 0.05
N LEU A 164 -16.90 4.57 1.36
CA LEU A 164 -16.54 3.32 2.03
C LEU A 164 -17.64 2.28 1.88
N ALA A 165 -18.90 2.62 2.17
CA ALA A 165 -20.02 1.69 2.00
C ALA A 165 -20.11 1.14 0.57
N ARG A 166 -19.86 1.98 -0.45
CA ARG A 166 -19.81 1.55 -1.86
C ARG A 166 -18.60 0.65 -2.15
N ALA A 167 -17.45 0.96 -1.54
CA ALA A 167 -16.24 0.16 -1.69
C ALA A 167 -16.39 -1.21 -1.03
N GLU A 168 -17.02 -1.28 0.15
CA GLU A 168 -17.34 -2.52 0.86
C GLU A 168 -18.28 -3.40 0.03
N ALA A 169 -19.35 -2.84 -0.53
CA ALA A 169 -20.26 -3.56 -1.40
C ALA A 169 -19.58 -4.04 -2.71
N GLU A 170 -18.63 -3.26 -3.27
CA GLU A 170 -17.82 -3.68 -4.40
C GLU A 170 -16.91 -4.86 -4.04
N PHE A 171 -16.26 -4.79 -2.87
CA PHE A 171 -15.37 -5.83 -2.34
C PHE A 171 -16.15 -7.14 -2.12
N GLU A 172 -17.26 -7.08 -1.38
CA GLU A 172 -18.09 -8.25 -1.05
C GLU A 172 -18.55 -8.99 -2.32
N ARG A 173 -19.04 -8.26 -3.32
CA ARG A 173 -19.44 -8.85 -4.59
C ARG A 173 -18.31 -9.58 -5.29
N ARG A 174 -17.08 -9.00 -5.29
CA ARG A 174 -15.90 -9.61 -5.91
C ARG A 174 -15.38 -10.80 -5.13
N TYR A 175 -15.40 -10.71 -3.81
CA TYR A 175 -14.98 -11.79 -2.93
C TYR A 175 -15.86 -13.03 -3.12
N ARG A 176 -17.18 -12.85 -3.10
CA ARG A 176 -18.13 -13.95 -3.36
C ARG A 176 -17.95 -14.58 -4.75
N GLN A 177 -17.63 -13.80 -5.76
CA GLN A 177 -17.34 -14.33 -7.11
C GLN A 177 -16.09 -15.20 -7.15
N LEU A 178 -15.10 -14.92 -6.30
CA LEU A 178 -13.88 -15.71 -6.21
C LEU A 178 -14.04 -16.94 -5.31
N GLU A 179 -14.90 -16.88 -4.29
CA GLU A 179 -15.19 -17.99 -3.37
C GLU A 179 -16.06 -19.07 -4.02
N GLY A 180 -16.91 -18.69 -4.96
CA GLY A 180 -17.88 -19.60 -5.64
C GLY A 180 -17.41 -20.15 -7.00
N GLY A 181 -16.20 -19.85 -7.45
CA GLY A 181 -15.64 -20.32 -8.71
C GLY A 181 -14.45 -21.23 -8.50
#